data_195a5ea3ae46b6f639ec4626562a91ae
#
_entry.id   195a5ea3ae46b6f639ec4626562a91ae
#
_cell.length_a   1.000
_cell.length_b   1.000
_cell.length_c   1.000
_cell.angle_alpha   90.00
_cell.angle_beta   90.00
_cell.angle_gamma   90.00
#
_symmetry.space_group_name_H-M   'P 1'
#
loop_
_entity.id
_entity.type
_entity.pdbx_description
1 polymer ?
#
loop_
_entity_poly.entity_id
_entity_poly.type
_entity_poly.pdbx_seq_one_letter_code
_entity_poly.pdbx_strand_id
1 'polypeptide(L)'
;MERSLSMELVRVTELAALASARWMGRGKKDEADDAATTAMRDVFNTIPMQGTVVIGEGEMDEAPMLYIGEKLGLGTGPLVDVAVDPLEGTNIVAAGGWNALAVLAIADHGNLLHAPDMYMDKIAVGPEAVGQIDINASVLDNLKAVAKAKNKDIEDVVATVLNRDRHADIVHELREAGARIKLINEGDIAGAINTAFDMTGVDILFGSGGAPEGVIAAVALKCLGGEIQGKLLPQSDAELERCIKMGLDVNSTLRMEDLVRGDDAIFAATGVTDGELLKGVQFKGQHGITHSLVMRAKSGTVRFIDGRHSLKRKPNLSNY
;
A
#
# COMPACT_ATOMS: atom_id res chain seq x y z
N MET A 1 -12.81 16.02 -3.66
CA MET A 1 -13.30 14.81 -4.40
C MET A 1 -14.77 14.49 -4.05
N GLU A 2 -15.55 13.87 -4.94
CA GLU A 2 -16.93 13.45 -4.68
C GLU A 2 -17.00 12.21 -3.76
N ARG A 3 -18.09 12.12 -2.95
CA ARG A 3 -18.23 10.98 -2.00
C ARG A 3 -18.44 9.64 -2.70
N SER A 4 -19.08 9.64 -3.87
CA SER A 4 -19.33 8.44 -4.70
C SER A 4 -18.05 7.76 -5.17
N LEU A 5 -16.98 8.52 -5.36
CA LEU A 5 -15.71 8.02 -5.87
C LEU A 5 -15.13 6.89 -4.99
N SER A 6 -15.32 6.95 -3.67
CA SER A 6 -14.83 5.88 -2.77
C SER A 6 -15.36 4.49 -3.16
N MET A 7 -16.62 4.37 -3.56
CA MET A 7 -17.19 3.07 -3.96
C MET A 7 -16.75 2.64 -5.36
N GLU A 8 -16.50 3.60 -6.26
CA GLU A 8 -15.95 3.29 -7.57
C GLU A 8 -14.51 2.72 -7.45
N LEU A 9 -13.71 3.25 -6.51
CA LEU A 9 -12.36 2.75 -6.26
C LEU A 9 -12.34 1.34 -5.65
N VAL A 10 -13.31 0.99 -4.81
CA VAL A 10 -13.48 -0.40 -4.33
C VAL A 10 -13.71 -1.36 -5.51
N ARG A 11 -14.52 -0.97 -6.51
CA ARG A 11 -14.73 -1.80 -7.70
C ARG A 11 -13.44 -2.08 -8.47
N VAL A 12 -12.50 -1.13 -8.47
CA VAL A 12 -11.18 -1.29 -9.10
C VAL A 12 -10.38 -2.38 -8.41
N THR A 13 -10.20 -2.27 -7.09
CA THR A 13 -9.43 -3.25 -6.32
C THR A 13 -10.10 -4.62 -6.26
N GLU A 14 -11.45 -4.67 -6.20
CA GLU A 14 -12.21 -5.93 -6.25
C GLU A 14 -11.97 -6.70 -7.55
N LEU A 15 -11.93 -6.00 -8.70
CA LEU A 15 -11.76 -6.67 -9.98
C LEU A 15 -10.32 -7.16 -10.16
N ALA A 16 -9.33 -6.37 -9.74
CA ALA A 16 -7.92 -6.78 -9.70
C ALA A 16 -7.74 -8.03 -8.83
N ALA A 17 -8.30 -8.02 -7.61
CA ALA A 17 -8.23 -9.16 -6.70
C ALA A 17 -8.92 -10.42 -7.25
N LEU A 18 -10.10 -10.29 -7.87
CA LEU A 18 -10.81 -11.41 -8.51
C LEU A 18 -10.03 -12.02 -9.67
N ALA A 19 -9.33 -11.18 -10.45
CA ALA A 19 -8.52 -11.63 -11.59
C ALA A 19 -7.26 -12.36 -11.13
N SER A 20 -6.47 -11.73 -10.26
CA SER A 20 -5.20 -12.28 -9.76
C SER A 20 -5.38 -13.52 -8.88
N ALA A 21 -6.44 -13.59 -8.07
CA ALA A 21 -6.70 -14.74 -7.20
C ALA A 21 -6.88 -16.08 -7.95
N ARG A 22 -7.19 -16.05 -9.25
CA ARG A 22 -7.24 -17.27 -10.09
C ARG A 22 -5.87 -17.91 -10.27
N TRP A 23 -4.81 -17.15 -10.07
CA TRP A 23 -3.42 -17.59 -10.21
C TRP A 23 -2.80 -18.06 -8.89
N MET A 24 -3.54 -17.96 -7.78
CA MET A 24 -3.07 -18.37 -6.45
C MET A 24 -2.55 -19.81 -6.43
N GLY A 25 -1.31 -19.98 -5.94
CA GLY A 25 -0.66 -21.28 -5.79
C GLY A 25 -0.23 -21.94 -7.11
N ARG A 26 -0.20 -21.20 -8.23
CA ARG A 26 0.17 -21.77 -9.54
C ARG A 26 1.63 -21.53 -9.93
N GLY A 27 2.41 -20.83 -9.12
CA GLY A 27 3.82 -20.51 -9.42
C GLY A 27 4.00 -19.52 -10.55
N LYS A 28 2.96 -18.76 -10.92
CA LYS A 28 2.87 -17.88 -12.08
C LYS A 28 2.65 -16.45 -11.64
N LYS A 29 3.73 -15.79 -11.18
CA LYS A 29 3.70 -14.45 -10.63
C LYS A 29 3.36 -13.39 -11.68
N ASP A 30 4.00 -13.50 -12.87
CA ASP A 30 3.86 -12.49 -13.92
C ASP A 30 2.43 -12.51 -14.50
N GLU A 31 1.85 -13.71 -14.70
CA GLU A 31 0.47 -13.85 -15.15
C GLU A 31 -0.55 -13.37 -14.09
N ALA A 32 -0.23 -13.51 -12.80
CA ALA A 32 -1.07 -13.00 -11.72
C ALA A 32 -1.08 -11.47 -11.71
N ASP A 33 0.08 -10.88 -11.92
CA ASP A 33 0.31 -9.45 -11.98
C ASP A 33 -0.36 -8.82 -13.20
N ASP A 34 -0.12 -9.37 -14.39
CA ASP A 34 -0.77 -8.96 -15.64
C ASP A 34 -2.31 -9.00 -15.54
N ALA A 35 -2.86 -10.04 -14.89
CA ALA A 35 -4.29 -10.16 -14.70
C ALA A 35 -4.84 -9.07 -13.78
N ALA A 36 -4.13 -8.73 -12.69
CA ALA A 36 -4.51 -7.67 -11.77
C ALA A 36 -4.46 -6.30 -12.45
N THR A 37 -3.34 -6.01 -13.12
CA THR A 37 -3.06 -4.74 -13.81
C THR A 37 -4.09 -4.47 -14.90
N THR A 38 -4.36 -5.46 -15.76
CA THR A 38 -5.36 -5.35 -16.83
C THR A 38 -6.76 -5.13 -16.27
N ALA A 39 -7.15 -5.91 -15.25
CA ALA A 39 -8.46 -5.79 -14.64
C ALA A 39 -8.66 -4.43 -13.95
N MET A 40 -7.65 -3.95 -13.25
CA MET A 40 -7.64 -2.63 -12.60
C MET A 40 -7.81 -1.51 -13.65
N ARG A 41 -7.01 -1.56 -14.71
CA ARG A 41 -7.03 -0.57 -15.80
C ARG A 41 -8.39 -0.49 -16.50
N ASP A 42 -9.03 -1.64 -16.77
CA ASP A 42 -10.34 -1.71 -17.42
C ASP A 42 -11.43 -1.01 -16.61
N VAL A 43 -11.42 -1.17 -15.29
CA VAL A 43 -12.41 -0.52 -14.41
C VAL A 43 -12.18 0.97 -14.35
N PHE A 44 -10.94 1.44 -14.26
CA PHE A 44 -10.64 2.86 -14.24
C PHE A 44 -11.25 3.61 -15.42
N ASN A 45 -11.28 3.00 -16.61
CA ASN A 45 -11.88 3.59 -17.81
C ASN A 45 -13.39 3.83 -17.73
N THR A 46 -14.04 3.32 -16.69
CA THR A 46 -15.49 3.50 -16.47
C THR A 46 -15.81 4.56 -15.41
N ILE A 47 -14.81 5.13 -14.76
CA ILE A 47 -14.99 6.03 -13.62
C ILE A 47 -15.00 7.49 -14.08
N PRO A 48 -15.96 8.31 -13.62
CA PRO A 48 -15.99 9.74 -13.92
C PRO A 48 -14.93 10.49 -13.08
N MET A 49 -13.67 10.45 -13.53
CA MET A 49 -12.53 11.17 -12.97
C MET A 49 -11.55 11.56 -14.08
N GLN A 50 -10.64 12.48 -13.77
CA GLN A 50 -9.50 12.89 -14.58
C GLN A 50 -8.24 12.48 -13.79
N GLY A 51 -7.93 11.18 -13.80
CA GLY A 51 -6.79 10.62 -13.06
C GLY A 51 -5.49 10.75 -13.84
N THR A 52 -4.39 10.96 -13.11
CA THR A 52 -3.03 10.82 -13.63
C THR A 52 -2.29 9.84 -12.73
N VAL A 53 -1.74 8.78 -13.31
CA VAL A 53 -0.89 7.84 -12.57
C VAL A 53 0.40 8.55 -12.18
N VAL A 54 0.67 8.64 -10.89
CA VAL A 54 1.91 9.20 -10.34
C VAL A 54 2.79 8.12 -9.71
N ILE A 55 2.19 6.98 -9.36
CA ILE A 55 2.82 5.73 -8.94
C ILE A 55 2.05 4.60 -9.60
N GLY A 56 2.75 3.70 -10.28
CA GLY A 56 2.16 2.60 -11.05
C GLY A 56 3.19 1.52 -11.38
N GLU A 57 2.99 0.80 -12.48
CA GLU A 57 3.74 -0.39 -12.89
C GLU A 57 5.13 -0.10 -13.50
N GLY A 58 5.51 1.15 -13.63
CA GLY A 58 6.79 1.56 -14.19
C GLY A 58 6.67 2.77 -15.10
N GLU A 59 7.71 3.04 -15.88
CA GLU A 59 7.74 4.11 -16.87
C GLU A 59 7.02 3.68 -18.17
N MET A 60 6.66 4.65 -19.02
CA MET A 60 5.86 4.42 -20.23
C MET A 60 6.49 3.40 -21.22
N ASP A 61 7.81 3.31 -21.25
CA ASP A 61 8.57 2.38 -22.08
C ASP A 61 8.79 1.00 -21.46
N GLU A 62 8.46 0.83 -20.19
CA GLU A 62 8.62 -0.40 -19.41
C GLU A 62 7.29 -1.13 -19.19
N ALA A 63 6.18 -0.38 -18.98
CA ALA A 63 4.87 -0.94 -18.67
C ALA A 63 3.83 -0.64 -19.76
N PRO A 64 3.04 -1.63 -20.18
CA PRO A 64 2.02 -1.45 -21.23
C PRO A 64 0.80 -0.66 -20.74
N MET A 65 0.55 -0.60 -19.43
CA MET A 65 -0.57 0.11 -18.80
C MET A 65 -0.27 0.43 -17.34
N LEU A 66 -1.03 1.36 -16.76
CA LEU A 66 -0.82 1.91 -15.43
C LEU A 66 0.58 2.50 -15.23
N TYR A 67 1.23 2.94 -16.33
CA TYR A 67 2.52 3.58 -16.29
C TYR A 67 2.44 5.01 -15.75
N ILE A 68 3.54 5.52 -15.22
CA ILE A 68 3.64 6.88 -14.70
C ILE A 68 3.30 7.90 -15.79
N GLY A 69 2.33 8.77 -15.52
CA GLY A 69 1.79 9.76 -16.47
C GLY A 69 0.55 9.30 -17.25
N GLU A 70 0.17 8.02 -17.21
CA GLU A 70 -1.04 7.54 -17.89
C GLU A 70 -2.28 8.27 -17.37
N LYS A 71 -3.20 8.59 -18.30
CA LYS A 71 -4.47 9.23 -17.97
C LYS A 71 -5.55 8.18 -17.79
N LEU A 72 -6.23 8.24 -16.65
CA LEU A 72 -7.26 7.29 -16.25
C LEU A 72 -8.62 7.97 -16.06
N GLY A 73 -9.67 7.19 -16.24
CA GLY A 73 -11.05 7.66 -16.10
C GLY A 73 -11.66 8.18 -17.39
N LEU A 74 -12.89 8.68 -17.29
CA LEU A 74 -13.67 9.18 -18.44
C LEU A 74 -13.28 10.59 -18.89
N GLY A 75 -12.27 11.21 -18.28
CA GLY A 75 -11.87 12.59 -18.56
C GLY A 75 -12.88 13.65 -18.06
N THR A 76 -13.78 13.26 -17.17
CA THR A 76 -14.77 14.13 -16.51
C THR A 76 -14.71 13.93 -15.00
N GLY A 77 -15.25 14.86 -14.21
CA GLY A 77 -15.21 14.76 -12.75
C GLY A 77 -13.91 15.32 -12.14
N PRO A 78 -13.54 14.92 -10.92
CA PRO A 78 -12.41 15.50 -10.20
C PRO A 78 -11.07 15.18 -10.88
N LEU A 79 -10.14 16.13 -10.81
CA LEU A 79 -8.76 15.99 -11.22
C LEU A 79 -7.97 15.42 -10.04
N VAL A 80 -7.34 14.23 -10.22
CA VAL A 80 -6.70 13.50 -9.14
C VAL A 80 -5.37 12.87 -9.55
N ASP A 81 -4.45 12.76 -8.59
CA ASP A 81 -3.31 11.86 -8.68
C ASP A 81 -3.72 10.46 -8.27
N VAL A 82 -3.19 9.46 -8.97
CA VAL A 82 -3.48 8.04 -8.75
C VAL A 82 -2.18 7.30 -8.46
N ALA A 83 -2.15 6.57 -7.36
CA ALA A 83 -1.08 5.65 -6.99
C ALA A 83 -1.67 4.24 -6.88
N VAL A 84 -1.08 3.28 -7.57
CA VAL A 84 -1.57 1.90 -7.62
C VAL A 84 -0.44 0.90 -7.39
N ASP A 85 -0.81 -0.20 -6.76
CA ASP A 85 -0.12 -1.48 -6.81
C ASP A 85 -1.23 -2.53 -7.03
N PRO A 86 -1.43 -2.97 -8.29
CA PRO A 86 -2.50 -3.91 -8.63
C PRO A 86 -2.39 -5.25 -7.92
N LEU A 87 -1.17 -5.66 -7.57
CA LEU A 87 -0.90 -6.90 -6.84
C LEU A 87 0.30 -6.80 -5.90
N GLU A 88 0.11 -6.14 -4.74
CA GLU A 88 1.09 -6.20 -3.66
C GLU A 88 1.26 -7.64 -3.19
N GLY A 89 2.46 -8.20 -3.39
CA GLY A 89 2.78 -9.58 -3.03
C GLY A 89 2.59 -10.59 -4.17
N THR A 90 3.15 -10.33 -5.35
CA THR A 90 3.11 -11.21 -6.52
C THR A 90 3.64 -12.62 -6.23
N ASN A 91 4.77 -12.72 -5.48
CA ASN A 91 5.31 -14.02 -5.06
C ASN A 91 4.42 -14.70 -4.02
N ILE A 92 3.73 -13.94 -3.18
CA ILE A 92 2.74 -14.48 -2.22
C ILE A 92 1.64 -15.20 -2.98
N VAL A 93 1.05 -14.55 -4.01
CA VAL A 93 0.00 -15.16 -4.82
C VAL A 93 0.51 -16.38 -5.56
N ALA A 94 1.69 -16.28 -6.18
CA ALA A 94 2.29 -17.41 -6.91
C ALA A 94 2.51 -18.63 -6.00
N ALA A 95 2.92 -18.42 -4.74
CA ALA A 95 3.15 -19.47 -3.75
C ALA A 95 1.88 -19.92 -3.00
N GLY A 96 0.77 -19.19 -3.09
CA GLY A 96 -0.45 -19.41 -2.29
C GLY A 96 -0.28 -19.02 -0.81
N GLY A 97 0.51 -17.98 -0.56
CA GLY A 97 0.79 -17.45 0.78
C GLY A 97 -0.29 -16.49 1.30
N TRP A 98 0.06 -15.70 2.33
CA TRP A 98 -0.85 -14.84 3.08
C TRP A 98 -0.52 -13.36 2.88
N ASN A 99 -1.53 -12.49 2.97
CA ASN A 99 -1.44 -11.03 2.96
C ASN A 99 -1.17 -10.37 1.59
N ALA A 100 -1.47 -11.01 0.46
CA ALA A 100 -1.47 -10.33 -0.83
C ALA A 100 -2.73 -9.47 -0.99
N LEU A 101 -2.55 -8.24 -1.48
CA LEU A 101 -3.60 -7.23 -1.64
C LEU A 101 -3.59 -6.66 -3.07
N ALA A 102 -4.73 -6.20 -3.54
CA ALA A 102 -4.83 -5.22 -4.62
C ALA A 102 -5.09 -3.86 -3.98
N VAL A 103 -4.25 -2.86 -4.23
CA VAL A 103 -4.34 -1.56 -3.54
C VAL A 103 -4.30 -0.39 -4.51
N LEU A 104 -4.95 0.69 -4.12
CA LEU A 104 -4.84 1.98 -4.77
C LEU A 104 -5.05 3.13 -3.78
N ALA A 105 -4.45 4.26 -4.10
CA ALA A 105 -4.62 5.51 -3.38
C ALA A 105 -4.85 6.66 -4.37
N ILE A 106 -5.69 7.61 -4.01
CA ILE A 106 -5.87 8.85 -4.77
C ILE A 106 -5.86 10.06 -3.84
N ALA A 107 -5.38 11.18 -4.37
CA ALA A 107 -5.50 12.50 -3.75
C ALA A 107 -5.87 13.54 -4.79
N ASP A 108 -6.25 14.75 -4.38
CA ASP A 108 -6.42 15.85 -5.31
C ASP A 108 -5.10 16.10 -6.07
N HIS A 109 -5.20 16.50 -7.33
CA HIS A 109 -4.04 16.61 -8.24
C HIS A 109 -2.91 17.45 -7.65
N GLY A 110 -1.67 16.93 -7.75
CA GLY A 110 -0.44 17.53 -7.22
C GLY A 110 -0.21 17.26 -5.73
N ASN A 111 -1.01 16.42 -5.09
CA ASN A 111 -0.93 16.16 -3.66
C ASN A 111 -0.24 14.84 -3.29
N LEU A 112 0.02 13.94 -4.24
CA LEU A 112 0.87 12.77 -3.98
C LEU A 112 2.32 13.06 -4.39
N LEU A 113 3.27 12.59 -3.58
CA LEU A 113 4.67 12.59 -3.96
C LEU A 113 4.84 11.67 -5.17
N HIS A 114 5.44 12.20 -6.24
CA HIS A 114 5.93 11.38 -7.35
C HIS A 114 7.22 10.70 -6.87
N ALA A 115 7.11 9.56 -6.21
CA ALA A 115 8.26 8.84 -5.72
C ALA A 115 8.93 8.09 -6.89
N PRO A 116 10.25 8.23 -7.04
CA PRO A 116 10.97 7.43 -8.01
C PRO A 116 10.94 5.95 -7.59
N ASP A 117 10.99 5.04 -8.57
CA ASP A 117 11.14 3.61 -8.30
C ASP A 117 12.54 3.34 -7.74
N MET A 118 12.64 3.33 -6.43
CA MET A 118 13.86 3.07 -5.64
C MET A 118 13.50 2.67 -4.21
N TYR A 119 14.50 2.25 -3.44
CA TYR A 119 14.31 1.97 -2.02
C TYR A 119 14.11 3.25 -1.18
N MET A 120 13.29 3.10 -0.14
CA MET A 120 13.03 4.07 0.90
C MET A 120 13.10 3.36 2.26
N ASP A 121 13.90 3.89 3.21
CA ASP A 121 13.75 3.54 4.61
C ASP A 121 12.45 4.09 5.13
N LYS A 122 11.76 3.30 5.95
CA LYS A 122 10.42 3.62 6.47
C LYS A 122 10.31 3.25 7.94
N ILE A 123 9.64 4.12 8.69
CA ILE A 123 9.11 3.84 10.02
C ILE A 123 7.66 4.30 10.06
N ALA A 124 6.75 3.45 10.57
CA ALA A 124 5.32 3.77 10.60
C ALA A 124 4.65 3.31 11.88
N VAL A 125 3.67 4.08 12.34
CA VAL A 125 2.88 3.81 13.55
C VAL A 125 1.42 4.19 13.36
N GLY A 126 0.56 3.59 14.17
CA GLY A 126 -0.84 3.95 14.30
C GLY A 126 -1.07 5.28 15.05
N PRO A 127 -2.35 5.70 15.18
CA PRO A 127 -2.72 7.02 15.72
C PRO A 127 -2.25 7.27 17.14
N GLU A 128 -2.11 6.24 17.99
CA GLU A 128 -1.71 6.43 19.39
C GLU A 128 -0.25 6.88 19.55
N ALA A 129 0.61 6.58 18.56
CA ALA A 129 2.03 6.89 18.63
C ALA A 129 2.47 7.99 17.65
N VAL A 130 1.54 8.76 17.10
CA VAL A 130 1.84 9.91 16.21
C VAL A 130 2.69 10.94 16.96
N GLY A 131 3.74 11.43 16.28
CA GLY A 131 4.69 12.39 16.82
C GLY A 131 5.69 11.81 17.82
N GLN A 132 5.70 10.48 17.99
CA GLN A 132 6.61 9.80 18.92
C GLN A 132 7.77 9.10 18.20
N ILE A 133 7.70 8.92 16.89
CA ILE A 133 8.74 8.26 16.11
C ILE A 133 9.71 9.26 15.47
N ASP A 134 10.96 8.84 15.31
CA ASP A 134 11.96 9.53 14.52
C ASP A 134 12.82 8.51 13.77
N ILE A 135 12.78 8.56 12.45
CA ILE A 135 13.54 7.65 11.58
C ILE A 135 15.05 7.80 11.75
N ASN A 136 15.53 8.92 12.34
CA ASN A 136 16.93 9.16 12.62
C ASN A 136 17.36 8.67 14.00
N ALA A 137 16.42 8.30 14.87
CA ALA A 137 16.72 7.77 16.19
C ALA A 137 17.01 6.26 16.13
N SER A 138 17.57 5.71 17.20
CA SER A 138 17.81 4.27 17.30
C SER A 138 16.49 3.48 17.32
N VAL A 139 16.57 2.19 16.96
CA VAL A 139 15.44 1.26 17.11
C VAL A 139 14.92 1.25 18.54
N LEU A 140 15.86 1.19 19.53
CA LEU A 140 15.49 1.18 20.95
C LEU A 140 14.77 2.45 21.41
N ASP A 141 15.18 3.63 20.93
CA ASP A 141 14.52 4.89 21.32
C ASP A 141 13.12 4.97 20.74
N ASN A 142 12.91 4.54 19.48
CA ASN A 142 11.62 4.45 18.88
C ASN A 142 10.72 3.43 19.62
N LEU A 143 11.24 2.25 19.99
CA LEU A 143 10.49 1.26 20.78
C LEU A 143 10.03 1.82 22.11
N LYS A 144 10.92 2.52 22.86
CA LYS A 144 10.58 3.16 24.15
C LYS A 144 9.47 4.21 23.97
N ALA A 145 9.56 5.01 22.90
CA ALA A 145 8.57 6.04 22.62
C ALA A 145 7.19 5.43 22.29
N VAL A 146 7.16 4.40 21.44
CA VAL A 146 5.91 3.69 21.09
C VAL A 146 5.34 2.93 22.28
N ALA A 147 6.16 2.21 23.06
CA ALA A 147 5.75 1.51 24.26
C ALA A 147 5.06 2.46 25.24
N LYS A 148 5.71 3.63 25.50
CA LYS A 148 5.15 4.68 26.36
C LYS A 148 3.83 5.22 25.80
N ALA A 149 3.75 5.52 24.51
CA ALA A 149 2.57 6.07 23.87
C ALA A 149 1.36 5.11 23.96
N LYS A 150 1.63 3.81 23.80
CA LYS A 150 0.62 2.75 23.83
C LYS A 150 0.40 2.15 25.23
N ASN A 151 1.09 2.67 26.26
CA ASN A 151 1.05 2.17 27.65
C ASN A 151 1.32 0.65 27.71
N LYS A 152 2.41 0.22 27.07
CA LYS A 152 2.90 -1.17 27.01
C LYS A 152 4.32 -1.25 27.57
N ASP A 153 4.74 -2.42 28.00
CA ASP A 153 6.15 -2.75 28.19
C ASP A 153 6.80 -3.02 26.82
N ILE A 154 8.11 -2.85 26.69
CA ILE A 154 8.82 -3.06 25.41
C ILE A 154 8.62 -4.49 24.92
N GLU A 155 8.59 -5.46 25.83
CA GLU A 155 8.39 -6.89 25.55
C GLU A 155 7.00 -7.20 24.95
N ASP A 156 6.05 -6.28 25.10
CA ASP A 156 4.70 -6.39 24.51
C ASP A 156 4.54 -5.62 23.21
N VAL A 157 5.53 -4.80 22.84
CA VAL A 157 5.54 -4.12 21.54
C VAL A 157 5.82 -5.11 20.42
N VAL A 158 4.99 -5.07 19.38
CA VAL A 158 5.15 -5.88 18.18
C VAL A 158 5.64 -5.01 17.02
N ALA A 159 6.88 -5.25 16.61
CA ALA A 159 7.46 -4.62 15.42
C ALA A 159 7.29 -5.53 14.19
N THR A 160 6.83 -4.99 13.07
CA THR A 160 6.85 -5.68 11.78
C THR A 160 8.05 -5.23 10.94
N VAL A 161 8.70 -6.18 10.28
CA VAL A 161 9.89 -5.96 9.45
C VAL A 161 9.85 -6.92 8.27
N LEU A 162 10.22 -6.45 7.08
CA LEU A 162 10.43 -7.31 5.92
C LEU A 162 11.60 -8.27 6.18
N ASN A 163 11.37 -9.57 5.97
CA ASN A 163 12.38 -10.62 6.11
C ASN A 163 13.37 -10.56 4.95
N ARG A 164 14.36 -9.70 5.08
CA ARG A 164 15.44 -9.47 4.10
C ARG A 164 16.77 -9.33 4.83
N ASP A 165 17.85 -9.81 4.22
CA ASP A 165 19.20 -9.75 4.80
C ASP A 165 19.62 -8.32 5.17
N ARG A 166 19.20 -7.32 4.41
CA ARG A 166 19.44 -5.91 4.68
C ARG A 166 18.82 -5.39 5.98
N HIS A 167 17.89 -6.13 6.59
CA HIS A 167 17.26 -5.79 7.87
C HIS A 167 17.82 -6.58 9.06
N ALA A 168 18.91 -7.36 8.87
CA ALA A 168 19.47 -8.21 9.93
C ALA A 168 19.81 -7.41 11.18
N ASP A 169 20.38 -6.21 11.03
CA ASP A 169 20.75 -5.34 12.16
C ASP A 169 19.51 -4.85 12.91
N ILE A 170 18.45 -4.40 12.20
CA ILE A 170 17.17 -3.99 12.80
C ILE A 170 16.57 -5.15 13.60
N VAL A 171 16.56 -6.35 13.02
CA VAL A 171 16.02 -7.56 13.67
C VAL A 171 16.85 -7.91 14.92
N HIS A 172 18.17 -7.73 14.86
CA HIS A 172 19.05 -7.96 16.00
C HIS A 172 18.76 -6.98 17.12
N GLU A 173 18.71 -5.67 16.84
CA GLU A 173 18.42 -4.63 17.83
C GLU A 173 17.04 -4.80 18.48
N LEU A 174 16.01 -5.16 17.69
CA LEU A 174 14.68 -5.46 18.20
C LEU A 174 14.70 -6.62 19.20
N ARG A 175 15.46 -7.69 18.90
CA ARG A 175 15.58 -8.86 19.78
C ARG A 175 16.34 -8.52 21.07
N GLU A 176 17.40 -7.75 20.98
CA GLU A 176 18.15 -7.31 22.15
C GLU A 176 17.32 -6.41 23.06
N ALA A 177 16.44 -5.58 22.47
CA ALA A 177 15.51 -4.76 23.22
C ALA A 177 14.37 -5.58 23.88
N GLY A 178 14.21 -6.85 23.50
CA GLY A 178 13.15 -7.74 24.01
C GLY A 178 11.80 -7.59 23.31
N ALA A 179 11.70 -6.77 22.26
CA ALA A 179 10.46 -6.58 21.53
C ALA A 179 10.06 -7.83 20.73
N ARG A 180 8.77 -7.99 20.48
CA ARG A 180 8.23 -9.05 19.63
C ARG A 180 8.37 -8.65 18.16
N ILE A 181 8.74 -9.59 17.31
CA ILE A 181 8.96 -9.32 15.90
C ILE A 181 8.02 -10.17 15.06
N LYS A 182 7.41 -9.52 14.06
CA LYS A 182 6.65 -10.13 13.01
C LYS A 182 7.39 -9.94 11.69
N LEU A 183 8.07 -11.00 11.24
CA LEU A 183 8.73 -11.01 9.95
C LEU A 183 7.74 -11.29 8.84
N ILE A 184 7.66 -10.40 7.86
CA ILE A 184 6.83 -10.55 6.66
C ILE A 184 7.73 -10.72 5.43
N ASN A 185 7.34 -11.56 4.49
CA ASN A 185 8.15 -11.80 3.29
C ASN A 185 7.94 -10.75 2.20
N GLU A 186 6.74 -10.22 2.09
CA GLU A 186 6.32 -9.15 1.17
C GLU A 186 5.16 -8.40 1.82
N GLY A 187 4.77 -7.25 1.26
CA GLY A 187 3.59 -6.52 1.72
C GLY A 187 3.91 -5.46 2.77
N ASP A 188 4.81 -4.54 2.48
CA ASP A 188 5.13 -3.46 3.40
C ASP A 188 4.05 -2.37 3.47
N ILE A 189 3.19 -2.23 2.45
CA ILE A 189 1.97 -1.42 2.54
C ILE A 189 1.04 -2.01 3.61
N ALA A 190 0.75 -3.32 3.53
CA ALA A 190 -0.03 -4.01 4.54
C ALA A 190 0.62 -3.92 5.92
N GLY A 191 1.94 -4.09 6.00
CA GLY A 191 2.72 -3.96 7.22
C GLY A 191 2.58 -2.59 7.89
N ALA A 192 2.61 -1.51 7.10
CA ALA A 192 2.42 -0.16 7.60
C ALA A 192 0.97 0.08 8.07
N ILE A 193 -0.02 -0.32 7.29
CA ILE A 193 -1.44 -0.18 7.63
C ILE A 193 -1.80 -0.94 8.90
N ASN A 194 -1.22 -2.13 9.09
CA ASN A 194 -1.46 -2.96 10.26
C ASN A 194 -1.12 -2.28 11.58
N THR A 195 -0.21 -1.30 11.61
CA THR A 195 0.13 -0.52 12.81
C THR A 195 -1.04 0.31 13.35
N ALA A 196 -2.03 0.59 12.51
CA ALA A 196 -3.17 1.44 12.84
C ALA A 196 -4.48 0.65 13.09
N PHE A 197 -4.41 -0.69 13.14
CA PHE A 197 -5.56 -1.55 13.44
C PHE A 197 -5.25 -2.49 14.62
N ASP A 198 -5.93 -2.32 15.74
CA ASP A 198 -5.73 -3.13 16.95
C ASP A 198 -5.83 -4.63 16.70
N MET A 199 -6.71 -5.05 15.79
CA MET A 199 -6.95 -6.45 15.47
C MET A 199 -5.72 -7.18 14.88
N THR A 200 -4.75 -6.45 14.34
CA THR A 200 -3.52 -7.00 13.76
C THR A 200 -2.42 -7.26 14.79
N GLY A 201 -2.52 -6.55 15.92
CA GLY A 201 -1.57 -6.61 17.03
C GLY A 201 -0.19 -6.03 16.71
N VAL A 202 -0.04 -5.28 15.60
CA VAL A 202 1.23 -4.63 15.19
C VAL A 202 1.26 -3.21 15.73
N ASP A 203 2.39 -2.80 16.32
CA ASP A 203 2.55 -1.47 16.92
C ASP A 203 3.42 -0.52 16.09
N ILE A 204 4.42 -1.05 15.40
CA ILE A 204 5.38 -0.26 14.63
C ILE A 204 5.91 -1.06 13.43
N LEU A 205 6.16 -0.37 12.31
CA LEU A 205 6.90 -0.92 11.18
C LEU A 205 8.29 -0.29 11.12
N PHE A 206 9.30 -1.12 10.86
CA PHE A 206 10.66 -0.70 10.51
C PHE A 206 11.13 -1.36 9.22
N GLY A 207 11.96 -0.67 8.48
CA GLY A 207 12.76 -1.23 7.41
C GLY A 207 12.61 -0.51 6.08
N SER A 208 13.33 -1.00 5.08
CA SER A 208 13.35 -0.44 3.74
C SER A 208 12.57 -1.30 2.74
N GLY A 209 11.82 -0.65 1.88
CA GLY A 209 11.08 -1.20 0.76
C GLY A 209 10.96 -0.15 -0.34
N GLY A 210 10.11 -0.32 -1.33
CA GLY A 210 9.93 0.66 -2.39
C GLY A 210 9.40 2.00 -1.89
N ALA A 211 9.87 3.08 -2.47
CA ALA A 211 9.38 4.42 -2.19
C ALA A 211 7.93 4.61 -2.68
N PRO A 212 7.52 4.05 -3.84
CA PRO A 212 6.13 4.04 -4.28
C PRO A 212 5.16 3.48 -3.23
N GLU A 213 5.47 2.32 -2.65
CA GLU A 213 4.68 1.69 -1.60
C GLU A 213 4.61 2.55 -0.34
N GLY A 214 5.69 3.30 -0.05
CA GLY A 214 5.71 4.27 1.06
C GLY A 214 4.68 5.39 0.90
N VAL A 215 4.46 5.88 -0.31
CA VAL A 215 3.44 6.92 -0.60
C VAL A 215 2.03 6.34 -0.50
N ILE A 216 1.79 5.13 -1.03
CA ILE A 216 0.50 4.45 -0.91
C ILE A 216 0.16 4.20 0.58
N ALA A 217 1.14 3.71 1.37
CA ALA A 217 1.00 3.53 2.80
C ALA A 217 0.72 4.84 3.55
N ALA A 218 1.36 5.95 3.13
CA ALA A 218 1.12 7.27 3.71
C ALA A 218 -0.33 7.74 3.53
N VAL A 219 -0.92 7.49 2.35
CA VAL A 219 -2.35 7.80 2.12
C VAL A 219 -3.24 6.99 3.06
N ALA A 220 -2.97 5.69 3.22
CA ALA A 220 -3.72 4.84 4.13
C ALA A 220 -3.61 5.32 5.58
N LEU A 221 -2.39 5.59 6.05
CA LEU A 221 -2.15 6.09 7.42
C LEU A 221 -2.75 7.47 7.63
N LYS A 222 -2.72 8.36 6.63
CA LYS A 222 -3.43 9.66 6.70
C LYS A 222 -4.94 9.48 6.91
N CYS A 223 -5.55 8.49 6.26
CA CYS A 223 -6.96 8.16 6.46
C CYS A 223 -7.27 7.65 7.87
N LEU A 224 -6.30 7.01 8.52
CA LEU A 224 -6.40 6.39 9.84
C LEU A 224 -5.90 7.28 10.98
N GLY A 225 -5.28 8.43 10.65
CA GLY A 225 -4.67 9.32 11.63
C GLY A 225 -3.34 8.80 12.18
N GLY A 226 -2.66 7.89 11.48
CA GLY A 226 -1.33 7.38 11.80
C GLY A 226 -0.21 8.24 11.21
N GLU A 227 1.02 7.77 11.34
CA GLU A 227 2.24 8.46 10.86
C GLU A 227 3.18 7.49 10.14
N ILE A 228 3.81 7.99 9.06
CA ILE A 228 4.95 7.36 8.43
C ILE A 228 6.03 8.41 8.16
N GLN A 229 7.27 8.03 8.36
CA GLN A 229 8.44 8.80 7.94
C GLN A 229 9.28 7.97 6.99
N GLY A 230 9.88 8.60 5.99
CA GLY A 230 10.70 7.93 4.98
C GLY A 230 12.02 8.66 4.70
N LYS A 231 12.99 7.91 4.19
CA LYS A 231 14.24 8.44 3.62
C LYS A 231 14.53 7.70 2.32
N LEU A 232 14.76 8.43 1.25
CA LEU A 232 15.15 7.84 -0.04
C LEU A 232 16.56 7.22 0.07
N LEU A 233 16.73 6.03 -0.50
CA LEU A 233 17.98 5.26 -0.46
C LEU A 233 18.46 4.95 -1.89
N PRO A 234 18.99 5.96 -2.63
CA PRO A 234 19.52 5.71 -3.97
C PRO A 234 20.67 4.70 -3.91
N GLN A 235 20.61 3.66 -4.74
CA GLN A 235 21.61 2.60 -4.83
C GLN A 235 22.61 2.84 -5.97
N SER A 236 22.38 3.88 -6.79
CA SER A 236 23.20 4.23 -7.95
C SER A 236 23.21 5.73 -8.19
N ASP A 237 24.24 6.21 -8.91
CA ASP A 237 24.32 7.62 -9.32
C ASP A 237 23.12 8.00 -10.22
N ALA A 238 22.61 7.06 -11.01
CA ALA A 238 21.43 7.30 -11.87
C ALA A 238 20.17 7.56 -11.04
N GLU A 239 19.95 6.81 -9.95
CA GLU A 239 18.85 7.05 -9.02
C GLU A 239 19.00 8.39 -8.30
N LEU A 240 20.23 8.74 -7.86
CA LEU A 240 20.51 10.02 -7.24
C LEU A 240 20.21 11.18 -8.21
N GLU A 241 20.66 11.09 -9.46
CA GLU A 241 20.35 12.09 -10.49
C GLU A 241 18.85 12.21 -10.75
N ARG A 242 18.12 11.09 -10.72
CA ARG A 242 16.65 11.08 -10.85
C ARG A 242 16.00 11.85 -9.70
N CYS A 243 16.42 11.63 -8.45
CA CYS A 243 15.95 12.41 -7.30
C CYS A 243 16.18 13.91 -7.49
N ILE A 244 17.40 14.30 -7.88
CA ILE A 244 17.75 15.70 -8.11
C ILE A 244 16.87 16.33 -9.19
N LYS A 245 16.65 15.64 -10.32
CA LYS A 245 15.77 16.11 -11.40
C LYS A 245 14.31 16.29 -10.95
N MET A 246 13.87 15.44 -10.02
CA MET A 246 12.53 15.51 -9.42
C MET A 246 12.43 16.54 -8.28
N GLY A 247 13.55 17.21 -7.92
CA GLY A 247 13.60 18.19 -6.84
C GLY A 247 13.56 17.58 -5.43
N LEU A 248 13.93 16.30 -5.30
CA LEU A 248 13.94 15.58 -4.03
C LEU A 248 15.34 15.65 -3.38
N ASP A 249 15.35 15.95 -2.09
CA ASP A 249 16.56 15.89 -1.27
C ASP A 249 16.64 14.53 -0.55
N VAL A 250 17.58 13.70 -0.98
CA VAL A 250 17.80 12.35 -0.43
C VAL A 250 18.30 12.35 1.02
N ASN A 251 18.78 13.49 1.51
CA ASN A 251 19.25 13.64 2.90
C ASN A 251 18.11 14.05 3.84
N SER A 252 16.97 14.49 3.30
CA SER A 252 15.84 14.93 4.11
C SER A 252 14.99 13.74 4.57
N THR A 253 14.36 13.90 5.74
CA THR A 253 13.31 13.01 6.18
C THR A 253 11.99 13.43 5.53
N LEU A 254 11.39 12.55 4.73
CA LEU A 254 10.05 12.72 4.18
C LEU A 254 9.03 12.43 5.29
N ARG A 255 8.16 13.38 5.56
CA ARG A 255 7.06 13.28 6.54
C ARG A 255 5.73 13.14 5.81
N MET A 256 4.66 12.95 6.57
CA MET A 256 3.31 12.77 6.01
C MET A 256 2.94 13.84 4.97
N GLU A 257 3.23 15.13 5.23
CA GLU A 257 2.89 16.22 4.30
C GLU A 257 3.81 16.29 3.07
N ASP A 258 4.97 15.63 3.11
CA ASP A 258 5.84 15.50 1.94
C ASP A 258 5.36 14.36 1.04
N LEU A 259 4.83 13.28 1.62
CA LEU A 259 4.34 12.08 0.94
C LEU A 259 2.93 12.29 0.38
N VAL A 260 2.03 12.87 1.18
CA VAL A 260 0.63 13.14 0.81
C VAL A 260 0.16 14.46 1.39
N ARG A 261 -0.05 15.45 0.52
CA ARG A 261 -0.50 16.81 0.87
C ARG A 261 -2.01 16.92 0.94
N GLY A 262 -2.48 18.02 1.52
CA GLY A 262 -3.90 18.36 1.59
C GLY A 262 -4.70 17.43 2.49
N ASP A 263 -6.01 17.68 2.57
CA ASP A 263 -6.90 17.02 3.53
C ASP A 263 -7.74 15.89 2.95
N ASP A 264 -7.82 15.77 1.62
CA ASP A 264 -8.71 14.84 0.95
C ASP A 264 -7.94 13.80 0.13
N ALA A 265 -7.83 12.62 0.69
CA ALA A 265 -7.25 11.46 0.05
C ALA A 265 -8.15 10.24 0.31
N ILE A 266 -8.14 9.27 -0.60
CA ILE A 266 -8.90 8.02 -0.48
C ILE A 266 -7.93 6.86 -0.73
N PHE A 267 -8.01 5.86 0.13
CA PHE A 267 -7.32 4.59 -0.02
C PHE A 267 -8.35 3.47 -0.19
N ALA A 268 -8.10 2.54 -1.07
CA ALA A 268 -8.88 1.32 -1.22
C ALA A 268 -7.97 0.10 -1.36
N ALA A 269 -8.36 -1.01 -0.74
CA ALA A 269 -7.67 -2.29 -0.82
C ALA A 269 -8.67 -3.43 -0.87
N THR A 270 -8.31 -4.52 -1.54
CA THR A 270 -9.06 -5.79 -1.53
C THR A 270 -8.11 -6.95 -1.29
N GLY A 271 -8.45 -7.85 -0.39
CA GLY A 271 -7.68 -9.06 -0.14
C GLY A 271 -7.66 -9.98 -1.35
N VAL A 272 -6.47 -10.34 -1.82
CA VAL A 272 -6.28 -11.37 -2.87
C VAL A 272 -6.15 -12.74 -2.21
N THR A 273 -5.26 -12.85 -1.24
CA THR A 273 -5.13 -14.02 -0.36
C THR A 273 -5.60 -13.67 1.05
N ASP A 274 -5.87 -14.69 1.89
CA ASP A 274 -6.23 -14.43 3.27
C ASP A 274 -5.12 -13.69 3.99
N GLY A 275 -5.51 -12.74 4.84
CA GLY A 275 -4.59 -11.91 5.61
C GLY A 275 -5.16 -11.50 6.95
N GLU A 276 -4.38 -10.76 7.71
CA GLU A 276 -4.76 -10.30 9.06
C GLU A 276 -5.80 -9.20 9.01
N LEU A 277 -5.70 -8.34 8.00
CA LEU A 277 -6.60 -7.20 7.82
C LEU A 277 -7.79 -7.58 6.91
N LEU A 278 -7.53 -8.25 5.79
CA LEU A 278 -8.54 -8.59 4.79
C LEU A 278 -8.52 -10.09 4.48
N LYS A 279 -9.72 -10.65 4.30
CA LYS A 279 -9.89 -12.01 3.80
C LYS A 279 -9.61 -12.04 2.31
N GLY A 280 -9.02 -13.14 1.83
CA GLY A 280 -8.78 -13.38 0.41
C GLY A 280 -10.05 -13.69 -0.37
N VAL A 281 -9.91 -13.63 -1.69
CA VAL A 281 -10.97 -13.98 -2.63
C VAL A 281 -11.38 -15.44 -2.46
N GLN A 282 -12.69 -15.67 -2.41
CA GLN A 282 -13.27 -17.02 -2.42
C GLN A 282 -14.11 -17.22 -3.64
N PHE A 283 -13.92 -18.33 -4.35
CA PHE A 283 -14.77 -18.75 -5.46
C PHE A 283 -15.77 -19.82 -4.98
N LYS A 284 -17.08 -19.51 -5.06
CA LYS A 284 -18.16 -20.41 -4.65
C LYS A 284 -19.15 -20.60 -5.80
N GLY A 285 -18.99 -21.68 -6.55
CA GLY A 285 -19.79 -21.94 -7.75
C GLY A 285 -19.55 -20.85 -8.81
N GLN A 286 -20.59 -20.09 -9.13
CA GLN A 286 -20.51 -19.00 -10.12
C GLN A 286 -20.37 -17.61 -9.49
N HIS A 287 -19.91 -17.56 -8.25
CA HIS A 287 -19.71 -16.32 -7.51
C HIS A 287 -18.28 -16.20 -7.04
N GLY A 288 -17.74 -14.98 -7.14
CA GLY A 288 -16.56 -14.53 -6.40
C GLY A 288 -17.02 -13.77 -5.16
N ILE A 289 -16.30 -13.95 -4.04
CA ILE A 289 -16.52 -13.21 -2.80
C ILE A 289 -15.25 -12.45 -2.53
N THR A 290 -15.35 -11.14 -2.27
CA THR A 290 -14.25 -10.25 -1.95
C THR A 290 -14.46 -9.65 -0.57
N HIS A 291 -13.37 -9.28 0.09
CA HIS A 291 -13.38 -8.49 1.31
C HIS A 291 -12.45 -7.29 1.11
N SER A 292 -13.02 -6.09 1.18
CA SER A 292 -12.37 -4.84 0.80
C SER A 292 -12.38 -3.84 1.94
N LEU A 293 -11.41 -2.94 1.94
CA LEU A 293 -11.29 -1.78 2.81
C LEU A 293 -11.32 -0.52 1.96
N VAL A 294 -12.10 0.48 2.35
CA VAL A 294 -12.03 1.83 1.78
C VAL A 294 -12.04 2.87 2.87
N MET A 295 -11.14 3.84 2.74
CA MET A 295 -10.93 4.88 3.72
C MET A 295 -10.83 6.24 3.04
N ARG A 296 -11.28 7.29 3.73
CA ARG A 296 -11.16 8.66 3.25
C ARG A 296 -10.65 9.58 4.37
N ALA A 297 -9.55 10.28 4.13
CA ALA A 297 -8.90 11.16 5.09
C ALA A 297 -9.83 12.29 5.55
N LYS A 298 -10.44 13.02 4.63
CA LYS A 298 -11.31 14.18 4.94
C LYS A 298 -12.46 13.88 5.90
N SER A 299 -12.97 12.65 5.90
CA SER A 299 -14.11 12.27 6.74
C SER A 299 -13.73 11.33 7.89
N GLY A 300 -12.48 10.86 7.95
CA GLY A 300 -12.05 9.86 8.92
C GLY A 300 -12.88 8.56 8.84
N THR A 301 -13.46 8.29 7.66
CA THR A 301 -14.38 7.16 7.52
C THR A 301 -13.64 5.93 7.00
N VAL A 302 -13.75 4.83 7.74
CA VAL A 302 -13.24 3.50 7.39
C VAL A 302 -14.42 2.56 7.15
N ARG A 303 -14.41 1.81 6.06
CA ARG A 303 -15.43 0.79 5.75
C ARG A 303 -14.78 -0.50 5.32
N PHE A 304 -15.24 -1.59 5.90
CA PHE A 304 -15.02 -2.93 5.40
C PHE A 304 -16.24 -3.36 4.58
N ILE A 305 -16.02 -3.96 3.44
CA ILE A 305 -17.08 -4.30 2.46
C ILE A 305 -16.91 -5.75 2.05
N ASP A 306 -17.96 -6.55 2.30
CA ASP A 306 -18.07 -7.88 1.73
C ASP A 306 -18.81 -7.80 0.38
N GLY A 307 -18.11 -8.12 -0.71
CA GLY A 307 -18.63 -8.14 -2.06
C GLY A 307 -19.03 -9.56 -2.50
N ARG A 308 -20.19 -9.73 -3.15
CA ARG A 308 -20.56 -10.97 -3.82
C ARG A 308 -20.81 -10.73 -5.29
N HIS A 309 -19.94 -11.24 -6.14
CA HIS A 309 -19.91 -11.00 -7.58
C HIS A 309 -20.44 -12.20 -8.36
N SER A 310 -21.43 -11.97 -9.24
CA SER A 310 -21.83 -12.98 -10.21
C SER A 310 -20.81 -13.00 -11.36
N LEU A 311 -20.01 -14.05 -11.45
CA LEU A 311 -18.98 -14.20 -12.49
C LEU A 311 -19.58 -14.28 -13.90
N LYS A 312 -20.80 -14.82 -14.05
CA LYS A 312 -21.52 -14.82 -15.32
C LYS A 312 -21.84 -13.42 -15.87
N ARG A 313 -22.01 -12.44 -14.97
CA ARG A 313 -22.33 -11.05 -15.34
C ARG A 313 -21.10 -10.15 -15.45
N LYS A 314 -19.92 -10.72 -15.30
CA LYS A 314 -18.61 -10.05 -15.44
C LYS A 314 -17.78 -10.82 -16.49
N PRO A 315 -18.19 -10.78 -17.79
CA PRO A 315 -17.56 -11.59 -18.85
C PRO A 315 -16.07 -11.28 -19.01
N ASN A 316 -15.64 -10.07 -18.67
CA ASN A 316 -14.21 -9.70 -18.74
C ASN A 316 -13.34 -10.53 -17.79
N LEU A 317 -13.90 -11.02 -16.66
CA LEU A 317 -13.15 -11.91 -15.74
C LEU A 317 -12.83 -13.29 -16.33
N SER A 318 -13.40 -13.67 -17.47
CA SER A 318 -13.01 -14.89 -18.20
C SER A 318 -11.82 -14.67 -19.14
N ASN A 319 -11.40 -13.42 -19.32
CA ASN A 319 -10.28 -13.04 -20.21
C ASN A 319 -8.97 -12.87 -19.44
N TYR A 320 -8.99 -12.96 -18.11
CA TYR A 320 -7.84 -12.80 -17.20
C TYR A 320 -7.34 -14.14 -16.63
#